data_6fec738d36e13fcd349dc4cabe96bb24
#
_entry.id   6fec738d36e13fcd349dc4cabe96bb24
#
_cell.length_a   1.000
_cell.length_b   1.000
_cell.length_c   1.000
_cell.angle_alpha   90.00
_cell.angle_beta   90.00
_cell.angle_gamma   90.00
#
_symmetry.space_group_name_H-M   'P 1'
#
loop_
_entity.id
_entity.type
_entity.pdbx_description
1 polymer ?
#
loop_
_entity_poly.entity_id
_entity_poly.type
_entity_poly.pdbx_seq_one_letter_code
_entity_poly.pdbx_strand_id
1 'polypeptide(L)'
;MADARQSLRNLRIIHFAFLGMPALLFFLLSGLQITAKAEPTFLPMVLAVLAVSEVGIATGFRAKLLRPAVERLQRSPQDSAALEQWRRGNILSFVFALTVVLYGVVTRVMGFSWNIAAWFFVAGFFLLLWWTPRMELPVSTNATAPPPPTTGTD
;
A
#
# COMPACT_ATOMS: atom_id res chain seq x y z
N MET A 1 3.41 20.63 -11.26
CA MET A 1 3.28 19.27 -11.85
C MET A 1 4.51 18.40 -11.65
N ALA A 2 5.72 18.95 -11.62
CA ALA A 2 6.96 18.19 -11.36
C ALA A 2 6.89 17.45 -10.01
N ASP A 3 6.49 18.11 -8.94
CA ASP A 3 6.46 17.58 -7.58
C ASP A 3 5.50 16.39 -7.41
N ALA A 4 4.32 16.43 -8.03
CA ALA A 4 3.35 15.33 -7.95
C ALA A 4 3.87 14.07 -8.69
N ARG A 5 4.51 14.24 -9.85
CA ARG A 5 5.13 13.12 -10.58
C ARG A 5 6.31 12.52 -9.82
N GLN A 6 7.11 13.37 -9.19
CA GLN A 6 8.23 12.93 -8.37
C GLN A 6 7.75 12.19 -7.13
N SER A 7 6.73 12.69 -6.45
CA SER A 7 6.09 12.02 -5.32
C SER A 7 5.52 10.66 -5.69
N LEU A 8 4.86 10.54 -6.84
CA LEU A 8 4.35 9.26 -7.33
C LEU A 8 5.48 8.28 -7.62
N ARG A 9 6.58 8.74 -8.24
CA ARG A 9 7.75 7.90 -8.51
C ARG A 9 8.38 7.39 -7.21
N ASN A 10 8.58 8.28 -6.23
CA ASN A 10 9.14 7.91 -4.94
C ASN A 10 8.23 6.91 -4.21
N LEU A 11 6.91 7.12 -4.24
CA LEU A 11 5.97 6.22 -3.60
C LEU A 11 5.94 4.84 -4.28
N ARG A 12 6.11 4.77 -5.60
CA ARG A 12 6.25 3.49 -6.32
C ARG A 12 7.52 2.74 -5.90
N ILE A 13 8.64 3.42 -5.74
CA ILE A 13 9.88 2.81 -5.24
C ILE A 13 9.66 2.22 -3.84
N ILE A 14 9.04 2.99 -2.96
CA ILE A 14 8.68 2.53 -1.61
C ILE A 14 7.74 1.32 -1.69
N HIS A 15 6.71 1.38 -2.54
CA HIS A 15 5.79 0.27 -2.74
C HIS A 15 6.49 -1.01 -3.20
N PHE A 16 7.41 -0.92 -4.17
CA PHE A 16 8.21 -2.07 -4.62
C PHE A 16 9.10 -2.63 -3.51
N ALA A 17 9.69 -1.78 -2.67
CA ALA A 17 10.45 -2.22 -1.50
C ALA A 17 9.57 -3.00 -0.52
N PHE A 18 8.35 -2.49 -0.24
CA PHE A 18 7.37 -3.19 0.61
C PHE A 18 6.89 -4.50 -0.02
N LEU A 19 6.75 -4.56 -1.35
CA LEU A 19 6.34 -5.77 -2.06
C LEU A 19 7.43 -6.85 -2.02
N GLY A 20 8.71 -6.46 -2.02
CA GLY A 20 9.83 -7.39 -1.88
C GLY A 20 9.98 -7.98 -0.48
N MET A 21 9.51 -7.27 0.56
CA MET A 21 9.67 -7.67 1.95
C MET A 21 9.02 -9.03 2.29
N PRO A 22 7.74 -9.30 1.90
CA PRO A 22 7.12 -10.61 2.11
C PRO A 22 7.90 -11.75 1.47
N ALA A 23 8.39 -11.56 0.26
CA ALA A 23 9.18 -12.57 -0.44
C ALA A 23 10.50 -12.84 0.28
N LEU A 24 11.21 -11.78 0.70
CA LEU A 24 12.45 -11.90 1.46
C LEU A 24 12.23 -12.64 2.78
N LEU A 25 11.20 -12.25 3.55
CA LEU A 25 10.85 -12.91 4.82
C LEU A 25 10.46 -14.37 4.61
N PHE A 26 9.69 -14.65 3.54
CA PHE A 26 9.33 -16.01 3.19
C PHE A 26 10.58 -16.88 2.92
N PHE A 27 11.52 -16.39 2.12
CA PHE A 27 12.77 -17.13 1.83
C PHE A 27 13.63 -17.30 3.07
N LEU A 28 13.80 -16.28 3.89
CA LEU A 28 14.57 -16.37 5.13
C LEU A 28 13.97 -17.41 6.08
N LEU A 29 12.65 -17.43 6.25
CA LEU A 29 11.98 -18.38 7.13
C LEU A 29 11.93 -19.79 6.57
N SER A 30 11.92 -19.97 5.24
CA SER A 30 11.94 -21.28 4.61
C SER A 30 13.27 -22.02 4.82
N GLY A 31 14.36 -21.26 4.98
CA GLY A 31 15.69 -21.82 5.33
C GLY A 31 15.84 -22.19 6.81
N LEU A 32 14.94 -21.73 7.69
CA LEU A 32 15.00 -22.05 9.11
C LEU A 32 14.32 -23.39 9.40
N GLN A 33 15.09 -24.34 9.93
CA GLN A 33 14.56 -25.62 10.42
C GLN A 33 13.91 -25.42 11.80
N ILE A 34 12.67 -24.87 11.80
CA ILE A 34 11.89 -24.73 13.03
C ILE A 34 11.13 -26.03 13.25
N THR A 35 11.48 -26.73 14.34
CA THR A 35 10.78 -27.96 14.73
C THR A 35 9.37 -27.60 15.17
N ALA A 36 8.36 -28.14 14.46
CA ALA A 36 6.97 -27.96 14.85
C ALA A 36 6.74 -28.55 16.25
N LYS A 37 6.24 -27.71 17.18
CA LYS A 37 5.77 -28.16 18.48
C LYS A 37 4.26 -28.37 18.43
N ALA A 38 3.74 -29.30 19.28
CA ALA A 38 2.29 -29.44 19.47
C ALA A 38 1.71 -28.12 19.99
N GLU A 39 0.69 -27.59 19.31
CA GLU A 39 0.36 -26.17 19.38
C GLU A 39 -1.02 -25.93 20.02
N PRO A 40 -1.16 -24.84 20.77
CA PRO A 40 -2.50 -24.35 21.10
C PRO A 40 -3.16 -23.80 19.82
N THR A 41 -4.21 -24.45 19.37
CA THR A 41 -4.94 -24.16 18.13
C THR A 41 -5.61 -22.78 18.09
N PHE A 42 -5.72 -22.08 19.22
CA PHE A 42 -6.42 -20.80 19.31
C PHE A 42 -5.58 -19.61 18.78
N LEU A 43 -4.25 -19.66 18.86
CA LEU A 43 -3.39 -18.53 18.48
C LEU A 43 -3.50 -18.14 16.99
N PRO A 44 -3.42 -19.07 16.01
CA PRO A 44 -3.66 -18.73 14.62
C PRO A 44 -5.03 -18.12 14.37
N MET A 45 -6.05 -18.58 15.10
CA MET A 45 -7.41 -18.03 14.99
C MET A 45 -7.46 -16.59 15.50
N VAL A 46 -6.80 -16.29 16.62
CA VAL A 46 -6.71 -14.92 17.15
C VAL A 46 -5.98 -14.01 16.16
N LEU A 47 -4.86 -14.46 15.62
CA LEU A 47 -4.11 -13.68 14.62
C LEU A 47 -4.90 -13.48 13.33
N ALA A 48 -5.70 -14.46 12.91
CA ALA A 48 -6.59 -14.31 11.76
C ALA A 48 -7.69 -13.26 12.01
N VAL A 49 -8.30 -13.26 13.19
CA VAL A 49 -9.30 -12.24 13.58
C VAL A 49 -8.67 -10.85 13.62
N LEU A 50 -7.46 -10.74 14.19
CA LEU A 50 -6.71 -9.47 14.19
C LEU A 50 -6.40 -9.00 12.77
N ALA A 51 -5.93 -9.89 11.89
CA ALA A 51 -5.64 -9.57 10.49
C ALA A 51 -6.89 -9.06 9.76
N VAL A 52 -8.03 -9.72 9.92
CA VAL A 52 -9.30 -9.27 9.32
C VAL A 52 -9.72 -7.91 9.86
N SER A 53 -9.59 -7.69 11.17
CA SER A 53 -9.90 -6.42 11.82
C SER A 53 -9.00 -5.30 11.30
N GLU A 54 -7.70 -5.54 11.16
CA GLU A 54 -6.75 -4.58 10.61
C GLU A 54 -7.06 -4.22 9.15
N VAL A 55 -7.40 -5.21 8.31
CA VAL A 55 -7.83 -4.95 6.93
C VAL A 55 -9.07 -4.08 6.88
N GLY A 56 -10.04 -4.32 7.76
CA GLY A 56 -11.24 -3.49 7.90
C GLY A 56 -10.91 -2.06 8.29
N ILE A 57 -10.09 -1.88 9.31
CA ILE A 57 -9.61 -0.57 9.79
C ILE A 57 -8.83 0.15 8.68
N ALA A 58 -7.87 -0.53 8.06
CA ALA A 58 -7.05 0.03 6.98
C ALA A 58 -7.90 0.49 5.79
N THR A 59 -8.92 -0.29 5.41
CA THR A 59 -9.85 0.07 4.34
C THR A 59 -10.66 1.32 4.70
N GLY A 60 -11.14 1.42 5.94
CA GLY A 60 -11.83 2.60 6.46
C GLY A 60 -10.94 3.85 6.47
N PHE A 61 -9.71 3.74 6.98
CA PHE A 61 -8.74 4.84 6.94
C PHE A 61 -8.40 5.25 5.52
N ARG A 62 -8.20 4.28 4.64
CA ARG A 62 -7.93 4.54 3.23
C ARG A 62 -9.07 5.33 2.58
N ALA A 63 -10.32 4.95 2.82
CA ALA A 63 -11.48 5.67 2.30
C ALA A 63 -11.54 7.10 2.83
N LYS A 64 -11.29 7.31 4.13
CA LYS A 64 -11.33 8.64 4.77
C LYS A 64 -10.18 9.56 4.37
N LEU A 65 -8.98 9.02 4.16
CA LEU A 65 -7.78 9.83 3.87
C LEU A 65 -7.56 10.03 2.38
N LEU A 66 -7.73 8.96 1.57
CA LEU A 66 -7.36 9.02 0.15
C LEU A 66 -8.42 9.66 -0.72
N ARG A 67 -9.72 9.40 -0.48
CA ARG A 67 -10.79 9.98 -1.31
C ARG A 67 -10.74 11.50 -1.33
N PRO A 68 -10.79 12.21 -0.16
CA PRO A 68 -10.76 13.68 -0.17
C PRO A 68 -9.43 14.24 -0.69
N ALA A 69 -8.31 13.53 -0.47
CA ALA A 69 -7.02 13.95 -1.00
C ALA A 69 -6.99 13.87 -2.53
N VAL A 70 -7.50 12.79 -3.11
CA VAL A 70 -7.59 12.61 -4.57
C VAL A 70 -8.51 13.66 -5.20
N GLU A 71 -9.69 13.92 -4.60
CA GLU A 71 -10.62 14.95 -5.08
C GLU A 71 -10.00 16.34 -5.07
N ARG A 72 -9.25 16.70 -4.02
CA ARG A 72 -8.51 17.97 -3.95
C ARG A 72 -7.42 18.05 -5.02
N LEU A 73 -6.65 16.97 -5.19
CA LEU A 73 -5.59 16.92 -6.20
C LEU A 73 -6.14 16.98 -7.64
N GLN A 74 -7.34 16.46 -7.89
CA GLN A 74 -8.01 16.61 -9.18
C GLN A 74 -8.39 18.07 -9.48
N ARG A 75 -8.81 18.84 -8.45
CA ARG A 75 -9.16 20.26 -8.59
C ARG A 75 -7.93 21.15 -8.60
N SER A 76 -6.93 20.82 -7.81
CA SER A 76 -5.70 21.61 -7.63
C SER A 76 -4.47 20.68 -7.53
N PRO A 77 -3.85 20.32 -8.67
CA PRO A 77 -2.72 19.39 -8.71
C PRO A 77 -1.46 19.86 -7.96
N GLN A 78 -1.43 21.12 -7.53
CA GLN A 78 -0.32 21.73 -6.77
C GLN A 78 -0.63 21.84 -5.27
N ASP A 79 -1.76 21.33 -4.79
CA ASP A 79 -2.10 21.32 -3.38
C ASP A 79 -1.14 20.38 -2.62
N SER A 80 -0.12 20.97 -2.00
CA SER A 80 0.90 20.25 -1.24
C SER A 80 0.33 19.50 -0.04
N ALA A 81 -0.71 20.05 0.60
CA ALA A 81 -1.36 19.43 1.75
C ALA A 81 -2.14 18.17 1.32
N ALA A 82 -2.86 18.23 0.20
CA ALA A 82 -3.55 17.09 -0.36
C ALA A 82 -2.57 16.00 -0.84
N LEU A 83 -1.43 16.40 -1.42
CA LEU A 83 -0.38 15.48 -1.84
C LEU A 83 0.24 14.75 -0.64
N GLU A 84 0.52 15.45 0.44
CA GLU A 84 1.06 14.88 1.67
C GLU A 84 0.03 13.94 2.33
N GLN A 85 -1.24 14.32 2.39
CA GLN A 85 -2.32 13.48 2.90
C GLN A 85 -2.45 12.17 2.08
N TRP A 86 -2.39 12.27 0.75
CA TRP A 86 -2.43 11.12 -0.15
C TRP A 86 -1.23 10.19 0.07
N ARG A 87 -0.02 10.75 0.20
CA ARG A 87 1.20 10.00 0.47
C ARG A 87 1.12 9.26 1.81
N ARG A 88 0.73 9.94 2.89
CA ARG A 88 0.56 9.34 4.22
C ARG A 88 -0.47 8.21 4.20
N GLY A 89 -1.60 8.40 3.53
CA GLY A 89 -2.63 7.37 3.41
C GLY A 89 -2.14 6.10 2.71
N ASN A 90 -1.31 6.23 1.66
CA ASN A 90 -0.73 5.07 0.99
C ASN A 90 0.34 4.37 1.84
N ILE A 91 1.24 5.12 2.48
CA ILE A 91 2.27 4.54 3.37
C ILE A 91 1.59 3.78 4.52
N LEU A 92 0.58 4.35 5.15
CA LEU A 92 -0.16 3.70 6.22
C LEU A 92 -0.81 2.39 5.75
N SER A 93 -1.37 2.37 4.54
CA SER A 93 -1.93 1.15 3.95
C SER A 93 -0.86 0.06 3.77
N PHE A 94 0.36 0.43 3.35
CA PHE A 94 1.45 -0.54 3.20
C PHE A 94 1.90 -1.10 4.56
N VAL A 95 1.94 -0.26 5.59
CA VAL A 95 2.26 -0.71 6.96
C VAL A 95 1.24 -1.73 7.44
N PHE A 96 -0.06 -1.50 7.27
CA PHE A 96 -1.09 -2.47 7.65
C PHE A 96 -0.95 -3.79 6.87
N ALA A 97 -0.70 -3.73 5.56
CA ALA A 97 -0.49 -4.94 4.77
C ALA A 97 0.74 -5.72 5.25
N LEU A 98 1.83 -5.02 5.63
CA LEU A 98 3.03 -5.65 6.16
C LEU A 98 2.78 -6.27 7.55
N THR A 99 1.93 -5.68 8.39
CA THR A 99 1.57 -6.26 9.69
C THR A 99 0.91 -7.63 9.51
N VAL A 100 0.04 -7.79 8.49
CA VAL A 100 -0.54 -9.10 8.16
C VAL A 100 0.56 -10.10 7.78
N VAL A 101 1.57 -9.69 7.02
CA VAL A 101 2.75 -10.55 6.71
C VAL A 101 3.50 -10.94 7.99
N LEU A 102 3.68 -10.01 8.93
CA LEU A 102 4.36 -10.28 10.20
C LEU A 102 3.62 -11.31 11.05
N TYR A 103 2.30 -11.42 10.95
CA TYR A 103 1.57 -12.53 11.60
C TYR A 103 2.00 -13.89 11.03
N GLY A 104 2.31 -13.97 9.74
CA GLY A 104 2.91 -15.16 9.15
C GLY A 104 4.29 -15.49 9.72
N VAL A 105 5.12 -14.46 9.97
CA VAL A 105 6.42 -14.62 10.64
C VAL A 105 6.22 -15.15 12.06
N VAL A 106 5.34 -14.51 12.83
CA VAL A 106 5.05 -14.90 14.23
C VAL A 106 4.56 -16.35 14.28
N THR A 107 3.59 -16.72 13.44
CA THR A 107 3.09 -18.11 13.41
C THR A 107 4.22 -19.08 13.10
N ARG A 108 5.11 -18.77 12.18
CA ARG A 108 6.22 -19.67 11.81
C ARG A 108 7.26 -19.78 12.91
N VAL A 109 7.66 -18.67 13.53
CA VAL A 109 8.63 -18.65 14.65
C VAL A 109 8.10 -19.39 15.85
N MET A 110 6.79 -19.37 16.09
CA MET A 110 6.16 -20.14 17.18
C MET A 110 6.03 -21.64 16.89
N GLY A 111 6.48 -22.10 15.73
CA GLY A 111 6.50 -23.53 15.39
C GLY A 111 5.23 -24.04 14.71
N PHE A 112 4.33 -23.14 14.27
CA PHE A 112 3.14 -23.54 13.53
C PHE A 112 3.48 -24.07 12.12
N SER A 113 2.59 -24.86 11.56
CA SER A 113 2.79 -25.43 10.23
C SER A 113 2.98 -24.36 9.17
N TRP A 114 3.80 -24.66 8.17
CA TRP A 114 4.08 -23.75 7.07
C TRP A 114 2.81 -23.33 6.31
N ASN A 115 1.84 -24.21 6.22
CA ASN A 115 0.56 -23.92 5.58
C ASN A 115 -0.17 -22.75 6.25
N ILE A 116 -0.18 -22.68 7.60
CA ILE A 116 -0.84 -21.61 8.35
C ILE A 116 -0.09 -20.29 8.12
N ALA A 117 1.24 -20.30 8.25
CA ALA A 117 2.05 -19.10 8.01
C ALA A 117 1.90 -18.58 6.59
N ALA A 118 1.89 -19.49 5.58
CA ALA A 118 1.77 -19.13 4.18
C ALA A 118 0.50 -18.33 3.85
N TRP A 119 -0.63 -18.63 4.51
CA TRP A 119 -1.86 -17.86 4.32
C TRP A 119 -1.72 -16.38 4.66
N PHE A 120 -1.00 -16.05 5.75
CA PHE A 120 -0.74 -14.67 6.13
C PHE A 120 0.21 -13.98 5.13
N PHE A 121 1.25 -14.69 4.63
CA PHE A 121 2.13 -14.15 3.61
C PHE A 121 1.38 -13.85 2.31
N VAL A 122 0.55 -14.80 1.84
CA VAL A 122 -0.25 -14.63 0.64
C VAL A 122 -1.26 -13.49 0.82
N ALA A 123 -1.97 -13.44 1.94
CA ALA A 123 -2.94 -12.39 2.22
C ALA A 123 -2.28 -11.00 2.25
N GLY A 124 -1.17 -10.84 2.99
CA GLY A 124 -0.46 -9.57 3.06
C GLY A 124 0.14 -9.14 1.71
N PHE A 125 0.70 -10.08 0.94
CA PHE A 125 1.19 -9.83 -0.41
C PHE A 125 0.07 -9.38 -1.35
N PHE A 126 -1.09 -10.04 -1.28
CA PHE A 126 -2.27 -9.69 -2.09
C PHE A 126 -2.80 -8.29 -1.73
N LEU A 127 -2.80 -7.93 -0.43
CA LEU A 127 -3.16 -6.58 0.01
C LEU A 127 -2.20 -5.52 -0.54
N LEU A 128 -0.89 -5.79 -0.54
CA LEU A 128 0.10 -4.89 -1.14
C LEU A 128 -0.14 -4.71 -2.63
N LEU A 129 -0.43 -5.77 -3.37
CA LEU A 129 -0.78 -5.70 -4.78
C LEU A 129 -2.09 -4.94 -5.02
N TRP A 130 -3.11 -5.21 -4.21
CA TRP A 130 -4.42 -4.55 -4.32
C TRP A 130 -4.34 -3.05 -4.03
N TRP A 131 -3.49 -2.67 -3.08
CA TRP A 131 -3.32 -1.28 -2.66
C TRP A 131 -2.22 -0.54 -3.44
N THR A 132 -1.95 -0.96 -4.66
CA THR A 132 -1.01 -0.23 -5.54
C THR A 132 -1.41 1.26 -5.63
N PRO A 133 -0.46 2.19 -5.44
CA PRO A 133 -0.74 3.61 -5.51
C PRO A 133 -1.12 4.00 -6.94
N ARG A 134 -2.37 4.39 -7.13
CA ARG A 134 -2.90 4.93 -8.40
C ARG A 134 -3.21 6.40 -8.19
N MET A 135 -2.66 7.23 -9.04
CA MET A 135 -2.99 8.65 -9.12
C MET A 135 -3.38 8.92 -10.58
N GLU A 136 -4.67 9.06 -10.80
CA GLU A 136 -5.19 9.55 -12.07
C GLU A 136 -5.10 11.07 -12.06
N LEU A 137 -3.95 11.60 -12.49
CA LEU A 137 -3.82 13.03 -12.71
C LEU A 137 -4.66 13.39 -13.95
N PRO A 138 -5.48 14.44 -13.88
CA PRO A 138 -6.19 14.92 -15.06
C PRO A 138 -5.16 15.23 -16.14
N VAL A 139 -5.35 14.64 -17.30
CA VAL A 139 -4.57 14.97 -18.49
C VAL A 139 -4.84 16.43 -18.74
N SER A 140 -3.81 17.28 -18.64
CA SER A 140 -3.91 18.71 -18.94
C SER A 140 -4.29 18.85 -20.43
N THR A 141 -5.59 18.97 -20.69
CA THR A 141 -6.16 19.27 -22.02
C THR A 141 -5.83 20.68 -22.50
N ASN A 142 -5.09 21.46 -21.70
CA ASN A 142 -4.71 22.82 -22.04
C ASN A 142 -3.52 22.92 -23.02
N ALA A 143 -3.03 21.80 -23.57
CA ALA A 143 -1.94 21.87 -24.58
C ALA A 143 -2.42 22.27 -25.99
N THR A 144 -3.73 22.47 -26.18
CA THR A 144 -4.31 22.77 -27.51
C THR A 144 -5.17 24.03 -27.53
N ALA A 145 -4.96 24.99 -26.62
CA ALA A 145 -5.52 26.32 -26.84
C ALA A 145 -4.79 26.94 -28.04
N PRO A 146 -5.48 27.23 -29.16
CA PRO A 146 -4.86 27.93 -30.27
C PRO A 146 -4.31 29.28 -29.77
N PRO A 147 -3.17 29.75 -30.30
CA PRO A 147 -2.62 31.04 -29.92
C PRO A 147 -3.69 32.12 -30.18
N PRO A 148 -3.82 33.13 -29.29
CA PRO A 148 -4.75 34.21 -29.48
C PRO A 148 -4.46 34.88 -30.83
N PRO A 149 -5.50 35.28 -31.59
CA PRO A 149 -5.32 35.96 -32.87
C PRO A 149 -4.46 37.20 -32.63
N THR A 150 -3.32 37.27 -33.34
CA THR A 150 -2.52 38.48 -33.39
C THR A 150 -3.36 39.58 -34.02
N THR A 151 -3.88 40.50 -33.18
CA THR A 151 -4.46 41.75 -33.67
C THR A 151 -3.33 42.53 -34.32
N GLY A 152 -3.26 42.45 -35.63
CA GLY A 152 -2.45 43.34 -36.42
C GLY A 152 -3.00 44.76 -36.25
N THR A 153 -2.20 45.60 -35.61
CA THR A 153 -2.38 47.06 -35.66
C THR A 153 -1.74 47.54 -36.94
N ASP A 154 -2.55 47.85 -37.94
CA ASP A 154 -2.21 48.70 -39.07
C ASP A 154 -2.16 50.17 -38.64
#